data_66f22cdd9f72351b725a1b8733ad4444
#
_entry.id   66f22cdd9f72351b725a1b8733ad4444
#
_cell.length_a   1.000
_cell.length_b   1.000
_cell.length_c   1.000
_cell.angle_alpha   90.00
_cell.angle_beta   90.00
_cell.angle_gamma   90.00
#
_symmetry.space_group_name_H-M   'P 1'
#
loop_
_entity.id
_entity.type
_entity.pdbx_description
1 polymer ?
#
loop_
_entity_poly.entity_id
_entity_poly.type
_entity_poly.pdbx_seq_one_letter_code
_entity_poly.pdbx_strand_id
1 'polypeptide(L)'
;ALGTTLKQAGSKSQQYLVDFTYQLETAKEFSRVTALKKASSTLVLISASGANSDSLFFYPRIKGQLEKEILSLNLSQTRIIRPSLLLGERETKRLSESLAESVFHFIQKIGINLPKSIKPIHARDVAAQAIQLAFEEQHS
;
A
#
# COMPACT_ATOMS: atom_id res chain seq x y z
N ALA A 1 -5.89 6.94 -3.21
CA ALA A 1 -5.02 6.27 -2.23
C ALA A 1 -4.08 7.30 -1.60
N LEU A 2 -3.86 7.20 -0.30
CA LEU A 2 -2.87 7.99 0.43
C LEU A 2 -1.54 7.24 0.44
N GLY A 3 -0.44 7.97 0.30
CA GLY A 3 0.91 7.40 0.38
C GLY A 3 1.94 8.47 0.05
N THR A 4 3.13 8.31 0.60
CA THR A 4 4.25 9.22 0.36
C THR A 4 5.58 8.48 0.36
N THR A 5 6.63 9.13 -0.08
CA THR A 5 8.00 8.63 0.06
C THR A 5 8.72 9.40 1.17
N LEU A 6 9.78 8.83 1.74
CA LEU A 6 10.58 9.53 2.75
C LEU A 6 11.11 10.88 2.24
N LYS A 7 11.47 10.95 0.96
CA LYS A 7 11.92 12.19 0.31
C LYS A 7 10.83 13.26 0.23
N GLN A 8 9.59 12.86 -0.08
CA GLN A 8 8.45 13.78 -0.16
C GLN A 8 7.95 14.17 1.23
N ALA A 9 7.95 13.24 2.17
CA ALA A 9 7.54 13.49 3.54
C ALA A 9 8.55 14.34 4.32
N GLY A 10 9.83 14.31 3.95
CA GLY A 10 10.91 15.03 4.63
C GLY A 10 11.42 14.36 5.91
N SER A 11 10.62 13.54 6.57
CA SER A 11 11.02 12.79 7.76
C SER A 11 10.28 11.47 7.92
N LYS A 12 10.82 10.54 8.71
CA LYS A 12 10.14 9.28 9.05
C LYS A 12 8.85 9.51 9.81
N SER A 13 8.78 10.52 10.69
CA SER A 13 7.58 10.85 11.44
C SER A 13 6.45 11.35 10.52
N GLN A 14 6.76 12.19 9.55
CA GLN A 14 5.78 12.63 8.56
C GLN A 14 5.36 11.51 7.63
N GLN A 15 6.29 10.65 7.23
CA GLN A 15 5.94 9.46 6.46
C GLN A 15 5.02 8.51 7.24
N TYR A 16 5.29 8.28 8.52
CA TYR A 16 4.44 7.47 9.40
C TYR A 16 3.02 8.06 9.51
N LEU A 17 2.92 9.39 9.64
CA LEU A 17 1.64 10.07 9.72
C LEU A 17 0.77 9.81 8.47
N VAL A 18 1.36 9.90 7.27
CA VAL A 18 0.64 9.72 6.00
C VAL A 18 0.42 8.23 5.67
N ASP A 19 1.45 7.39 5.83
CA ASP A 19 1.43 5.99 5.37
C ASP A 19 0.85 5.01 6.40
N PHE A 20 0.66 5.46 7.63
CA PHE A 20 0.05 4.66 8.69
C PHE A 20 -1.14 5.37 9.34
N THR A 21 -0.91 6.49 10.03
CA THR A 21 -1.92 7.10 10.91
C THR A 21 -3.17 7.52 10.13
N TYR A 22 -3.04 8.30 9.08
CA TYR A 22 -4.21 8.77 8.32
C TYR A 22 -4.98 7.63 7.66
N GLN A 23 -4.27 6.61 7.17
CA GLN A 23 -4.91 5.45 6.56
C GLN A 23 -5.68 4.62 7.60
N LEU A 24 -5.10 4.42 8.78
CA LEU A 24 -5.74 3.70 9.87
C LEU A 24 -6.97 4.43 10.40
N GLU A 25 -6.86 5.74 10.66
CA GLU A 25 -7.99 6.53 11.16
C GLU A 25 -9.14 6.59 10.14
N THR A 26 -8.82 6.69 8.84
CA THR A 26 -9.83 6.58 7.77
C THR A 26 -10.53 5.22 7.79
N ALA A 27 -9.78 4.13 7.96
CA ALA A 27 -10.34 2.78 8.02
C ALA A 27 -11.21 2.57 9.28
N LYS A 28 -10.79 3.09 10.43
CA LYS A 28 -11.58 3.07 11.67
C LYS A 28 -12.90 3.79 11.51
N GLU A 29 -12.87 5.00 10.94
CA GLU A 29 -14.09 5.78 10.72
C GLU A 29 -15.02 5.10 9.71
N PHE A 30 -14.47 4.53 8.65
CA PHE A 30 -15.23 3.70 7.69
C PHE A 30 -15.91 2.52 8.38
N SER A 31 -15.17 1.78 9.22
CA SER A 31 -15.73 0.68 10.02
C SER A 31 -16.86 1.14 10.93
N ARG A 32 -16.68 2.27 11.62
CA ARG A 32 -17.70 2.86 12.52
C ARG A 32 -18.98 3.21 11.77
N VAL A 33 -18.85 3.88 10.63
CA VAL A 33 -20.02 4.32 9.83
C VAL A 33 -20.78 3.13 9.23
N THR A 34 -20.06 2.13 8.71
CA THR A 34 -20.70 0.95 8.12
C THR A 34 -21.39 0.09 9.17
N ALA A 35 -20.83 -0.03 10.36
CA ALA A 35 -21.47 -0.69 11.50
C ALA A 35 -22.77 0.01 11.92
N LEU A 36 -22.76 1.33 12.03
CA LEU A 36 -23.97 2.12 12.37
C LEU A 36 -25.08 1.97 11.32
N LYS A 37 -24.71 1.92 10.04
CA LYS A 37 -25.65 1.75 8.94
C LYS A 37 -26.05 0.30 8.69
N LYS A 38 -25.47 -0.67 9.40
CA LYS A 38 -25.60 -2.11 9.14
C LYS A 38 -25.38 -2.45 7.66
N ALA A 39 -24.46 -1.77 7.02
CA ALA A 39 -24.17 -1.91 5.60
C ALA A 39 -23.03 -2.91 5.38
N SER A 40 -23.17 -3.75 4.35
CA SER A 40 -22.05 -4.52 3.84
C SER A 40 -20.98 -3.57 3.32
N SER A 41 -19.73 -3.87 3.63
CA SER A 41 -18.62 -2.98 3.33
C SER A 41 -17.36 -3.74 2.90
N THR A 42 -16.73 -3.27 1.84
CA THR A 42 -15.43 -3.75 1.38
C THR A 42 -14.40 -2.63 1.47
N LEU A 43 -13.34 -2.85 2.23
CA LEU A 43 -12.19 -1.97 2.26
C LEU A 43 -11.06 -2.58 1.42
N VAL A 44 -10.55 -1.82 0.45
CA VAL A 44 -9.36 -2.21 -0.32
C VAL A 44 -8.17 -1.38 0.14
N LEU A 45 -7.20 -2.03 0.78
CA LEU A 45 -5.95 -1.43 1.20
C LEU A 45 -4.87 -1.62 0.13
N ILE A 46 -4.28 -0.53 -0.33
CA ILE A 46 -3.05 -0.57 -1.14
C ILE A 46 -1.86 -0.53 -0.19
N SER A 47 -1.24 -1.67 0.01
CA SER A 47 -0.05 -1.86 0.83
C SER A 47 1.23 -1.81 -0.02
N ALA A 48 2.22 -2.59 0.30
CA ALA A 48 3.47 -2.67 -0.45
C ALA A 48 4.01 -4.11 -0.46
N SER A 49 4.70 -4.48 -1.52
CA SER A 49 5.49 -5.72 -1.55
C SER A 49 6.49 -5.72 -0.41
N GLY A 50 6.61 -6.84 0.29
CA GLY A 50 7.48 -6.96 1.45
C GLY A 50 6.94 -6.35 2.75
N ALA A 51 5.66 -5.90 2.81
CA ALA A 51 5.02 -5.48 4.04
C ALA A 51 5.09 -6.59 5.11
N ASN A 52 5.70 -6.26 6.25
CA ASN A 52 5.91 -7.20 7.37
C ASN A 52 6.06 -6.39 8.67
N SER A 53 5.16 -6.62 9.64
CA SER A 53 5.16 -5.93 10.94
C SER A 53 6.46 -6.08 11.73
N ASP A 54 7.20 -7.16 11.51
CA ASP A 54 8.41 -7.51 12.23
C ASP A 54 9.69 -7.10 11.48
N SER A 55 9.53 -6.41 10.35
CA SER A 55 10.67 -5.96 9.54
C SER A 55 11.57 -4.98 10.30
N LEU A 56 12.88 -5.14 10.16
CA LEU A 56 13.87 -4.17 10.64
C LEU A 56 13.83 -2.86 9.83
N PHE A 57 13.34 -2.92 8.61
CA PHE A 57 13.25 -1.75 7.73
C PHE A 57 11.96 -0.97 8.01
N PHE A 58 12.08 0.35 8.09
CA PHE A 58 11.01 1.25 8.51
C PHE A 58 9.75 1.12 7.64
N TYR A 59 9.88 1.24 6.32
CA TYR A 59 8.70 1.26 5.43
C TYR A 59 7.95 -0.08 5.37
N PRO A 60 8.60 -1.23 5.14
CA PRO A 60 7.93 -2.53 5.25
C PRO A 60 7.26 -2.76 6.60
N ARG A 61 7.89 -2.31 7.69
CA ARG A 61 7.34 -2.45 9.04
C ARG A 61 6.03 -1.67 9.23
N ILE A 62 6.01 -0.38 8.87
CA ILE A 62 4.78 0.43 9.02
C ILE A 62 3.65 -0.07 8.13
N LYS A 63 3.96 -0.55 6.92
CA LYS A 63 2.93 -1.15 6.04
C LYS A 63 2.41 -2.47 6.60
N GLY A 64 3.26 -3.33 7.13
CA GLY A 64 2.84 -4.57 7.79
C GLY A 64 2.03 -4.32 9.06
N GLN A 65 2.40 -3.33 9.86
CA GLN A 65 1.61 -2.90 11.02
C GLN A 65 0.24 -2.37 10.62
N LEU A 66 0.18 -1.55 9.56
CA LEU A 66 -1.09 -1.03 9.04
C LEU A 66 -2.02 -2.16 8.59
N GLU A 67 -1.50 -3.14 7.86
CA GLU A 67 -2.29 -4.32 7.45
C GLU A 67 -2.88 -5.05 8.66
N LYS A 68 -2.07 -5.29 9.68
CA LYS A 68 -2.49 -5.97 10.92
C LYS A 68 -3.60 -5.21 11.64
N GLU A 69 -3.44 -3.90 11.80
CA GLU A 69 -4.45 -3.04 12.44
C GLU A 69 -5.76 -3.01 11.64
N ILE A 70 -5.68 -2.87 10.31
CA ILE A 70 -6.88 -2.83 9.47
C ILE A 70 -7.60 -4.18 9.45
N LEU A 71 -6.87 -5.30 9.43
CA LEU A 71 -7.47 -6.64 9.51
C LEU A 71 -8.16 -6.91 10.85
N SER A 72 -7.80 -6.20 11.92
CA SER A 72 -8.46 -6.30 13.22
C SER A 72 -9.76 -5.50 13.31
N LEU A 73 -10.06 -4.65 12.32
CA LEU A 73 -11.32 -3.91 12.28
C LEU A 73 -12.48 -4.82 11.87
N ASN A 74 -13.65 -4.59 12.48
CA ASN A 74 -14.89 -5.31 12.16
C ASN A 74 -15.50 -4.82 10.84
N LEU A 75 -14.83 -5.10 9.73
CA LEU A 75 -15.31 -4.84 8.38
C LEU A 75 -15.88 -6.12 7.77
N SER A 76 -16.92 -6.00 6.96
CA SER A 76 -17.50 -7.16 6.27
C SER A 76 -16.48 -7.85 5.38
N GLN A 77 -15.66 -7.06 4.69
CA GLN A 77 -14.56 -7.55 3.86
C GLN A 77 -13.38 -6.59 3.88
N THR A 78 -12.16 -7.15 3.93
CA THR A 78 -10.91 -6.42 3.72
C THR A 78 -10.09 -7.12 2.64
N ARG A 79 -9.67 -6.36 1.62
CA ARG A 79 -8.82 -6.83 0.54
C ARG A 79 -7.50 -6.06 0.58
N ILE A 80 -6.38 -6.75 0.50
CA ILE A 80 -5.04 -6.13 0.55
C ILE A 80 -4.34 -6.37 -0.78
N ILE A 81 -3.95 -5.28 -1.45
CA ILE A 81 -3.13 -5.32 -2.65
C ILE A 81 -1.71 -4.93 -2.24
N ARG A 82 -0.73 -5.76 -2.57
CA ARG A 82 0.70 -5.52 -2.35
C ARG A 82 1.43 -5.32 -3.69
N PRO A 83 1.38 -4.13 -4.29
CA PRO A 83 2.06 -3.87 -5.55
C PRO A 83 3.57 -4.06 -5.40
N SER A 84 4.22 -4.59 -6.43
CA SER A 84 5.68 -4.79 -6.40
C SER A 84 6.46 -3.47 -6.49
N LEU A 85 6.22 -2.70 -7.52
CA LEU A 85 6.80 -1.37 -7.74
C LEU A 85 5.78 -0.52 -8.50
N LEU A 86 5.31 0.57 -7.87
CA LEU A 86 4.38 1.48 -8.51
C LEU A 86 5.15 2.50 -9.35
N LEU A 87 4.93 2.48 -10.67
CA LEU A 87 5.35 3.55 -11.56
C LEU A 87 4.19 4.52 -11.77
N GLY A 88 4.37 5.77 -11.35
CA GLY A 88 3.46 6.86 -11.70
C GLY A 88 3.74 7.36 -13.13
N GLU A 89 2.71 7.85 -13.83
CA GLU A 89 2.85 8.40 -15.19
C GLU A 89 3.88 9.55 -15.28
N ARG A 90 4.14 10.25 -14.16
CA ARG A 90 5.15 11.31 -14.08
C ARG A 90 6.58 10.78 -13.97
N GLU A 91 6.74 9.56 -13.49
CA GLU A 91 8.06 8.94 -13.30
C GLU A 91 8.52 8.18 -14.53
N THR A 92 7.60 7.60 -15.32
CA THR A 92 7.94 6.90 -16.56
C THR A 92 8.59 7.79 -17.62
N LYS A 93 8.29 9.10 -17.64
CA LYS A 93 8.92 10.06 -18.54
C LYS A 93 10.30 10.56 -18.07
N ARG A 94 10.68 10.31 -16.81
CA ARG A 94 11.95 10.77 -16.21
C ARG A 94 12.89 9.64 -15.81
N LEU A 95 12.47 8.39 -15.91
CA LEU A 95 13.32 7.24 -15.67
C LEU A 95 14.23 6.99 -16.87
N SER A 96 15.25 7.86 -17.00
CA SER A 96 16.49 7.45 -17.69
C SER A 96 17.08 6.24 -16.93
N GLU A 97 17.84 5.41 -17.63
CA GLU A 97 18.42 4.16 -17.13
C GLU A 97 19.11 4.30 -15.74
N SER A 98 19.66 5.48 -15.43
CA SER A 98 20.31 5.79 -14.13
C SER A 98 19.35 5.82 -12.93
N LEU A 99 18.07 6.09 -13.12
CA LEU A 99 17.08 6.09 -12.03
C LEU A 99 16.54 4.68 -11.74
N ALA A 100 16.43 3.84 -12.76
CA ALA A 100 16.08 2.42 -12.58
C ALA A 100 17.14 1.70 -11.73
N GLU A 101 18.41 2.00 -11.91
CA GLU A 101 19.51 1.50 -11.07
C GLU A 101 19.42 2.02 -9.63
N SER A 102 19.11 3.31 -9.44
CA SER A 102 18.98 3.90 -8.10
C SER A 102 17.79 3.32 -7.32
N VAL A 103 16.67 3.08 -7.99
CA VAL A 103 15.49 2.43 -7.41
C VAL A 103 15.81 0.96 -7.09
N PHE A 104 16.50 0.26 -7.98
CA PHE A 104 16.93 -1.12 -7.75
C PHE A 104 17.91 -1.24 -6.57
N HIS A 105 18.90 -0.36 -6.47
CA HIS A 105 19.80 -0.27 -5.32
C HIS A 105 19.07 0.09 -4.01
N PHE A 106 18.08 0.98 -4.06
CA PHE A 106 17.27 1.32 -2.91
C PHE A 106 16.47 0.11 -2.40
N ILE A 107 15.85 -0.65 -3.30
CA ILE A 107 15.09 -1.86 -2.97
C ILE A 107 16.00 -2.94 -2.39
N GLN A 108 17.20 -3.14 -2.95
CA GLN A 108 18.20 -4.04 -2.37
C GLN A 108 18.63 -3.59 -0.97
N LYS A 109 18.80 -2.29 -0.75
CA LYS A 109 19.19 -1.72 0.54
C LYS A 109 18.15 -1.87 1.63
N ILE A 110 16.87 -1.97 1.27
CA ILE A 110 15.76 -2.26 2.20
C ILE A 110 15.50 -3.76 2.39
N GLY A 111 16.39 -4.63 1.86
CA GLY A 111 16.36 -6.08 2.11
C GLY A 111 15.22 -6.83 1.41
N ILE A 112 14.57 -6.23 0.43
CA ILE A 112 13.58 -6.92 -0.39
C ILE A 112 14.31 -7.67 -1.50
N ASN A 113 14.42 -8.99 -1.38
CA ASN A 113 14.91 -9.86 -2.44
C ASN A 113 13.87 -9.92 -3.56
N LEU A 114 14.02 -9.08 -4.57
CA LEU A 114 13.17 -9.11 -5.75
C LEU A 114 13.64 -10.21 -6.69
N PRO A 115 12.75 -11.11 -7.14
CA PRO A 115 13.07 -11.99 -8.27
C PRO A 115 13.41 -11.13 -9.50
N LYS A 116 14.38 -11.57 -10.30
CA LYS A 116 14.89 -10.86 -11.50
C LYS A 116 13.83 -10.55 -12.58
N SER A 117 12.59 -11.00 -12.40
CA SER A 117 11.48 -10.87 -13.36
C SER A 117 10.35 -9.90 -12.93
N ILE A 118 10.58 -9.02 -11.94
CA ILE A 118 9.52 -8.09 -11.53
C ILE A 118 9.35 -7.01 -12.59
N LYS A 119 8.25 -7.11 -13.34
CA LYS A 119 7.80 -6.02 -14.20
C LYS A 119 7.20 -4.92 -13.34
N PRO A 120 7.58 -3.65 -13.57
CA PRO A 120 6.93 -2.51 -12.93
C PRO A 120 5.43 -2.53 -13.22
N ILE A 121 4.62 -2.27 -12.20
CA ILE A 121 3.15 -2.19 -12.35
C ILE A 121 2.77 -0.72 -12.41
N HIS A 122 1.96 -0.35 -13.39
CA HIS A 122 1.43 0.99 -13.50
C HIS A 122 0.38 1.25 -12.40
N ALA A 123 0.36 2.45 -11.84
CA ALA A 123 -0.64 2.85 -10.86
C ALA A 123 -2.09 2.67 -11.36
N ARG A 124 -2.30 2.81 -12.67
CA ARG A 124 -3.57 2.56 -13.35
C ARG A 124 -4.03 1.10 -13.21
N ASP A 125 -3.12 0.14 -13.33
CA ASP A 125 -3.45 -1.28 -13.24
C ASP A 125 -3.80 -1.66 -11.79
N VAL A 126 -3.08 -1.08 -10.82
CA VAL A 126 -3.41 -1.24 -9.39
C VAL A 126 -4.76 -0.63 -9.07
N ALA A 127 -5.09 0.55 -9.63
CA ALA A 127 -6.39 1.17 -9.45
C ALA A 127 -7.51 0.33 -10.05
N ALA A 128 -7.31 -0.23 -11.26
CA ALA A 128 -8.28 -1.13 -11.89
C ALA A 128 -8.51 -2.40 -11.04
N GLN A 129 -7.45 -3.00 -10.54
CA GLN A 129 -7.53 -4.15 -9.63
C GLN A 129 -8.25 -3.80 -8.32
N ALA A 130 -7.98 -2.63 -7.75
CA ALA A 130 -8.65 -2.19 -6.53
C ALA A 130 -10.17 -2.00 -6.73
N ILE A 131 -10.57 -1.42 -7.86
CA ILE A 131 -11.98 -1.27 -8.23
C ILE A 131 -12.63 -2.65 -8.40
N GLN A 132 -12.01 -3.55 -9.15
CA GLN A 132 -12.51 -4.90 -9.35
C GLN A 132 -12.75 -5.60 -8.00
N LEU A 133 -11.75 -5.62 -7.12
CA LEU A 133 -11.85 -6.25 -5.80
C LEU A 133 -12.88 -5.60 -4.88
N ALA A 134 -13.17 -4.31 -5.06
CA ALA A 134 -14.19 -3.61 -4.28
C ALA A 134 -15.62 -4.04 -4.65
N PHE A 135 -15.85 -4.48 -5.89
CA PHE A 135 -17.14 -4.87 -6.42
C PHE A 135 -17.29 -6.38 -6.65
N GLU A 136 -16.24 -7.18 -6.42
CA GLU A 136 -16.38 -8.63 -6.45
C GLU A 136 -17.28 -9.10 -5.30
N GLU A 137 -18.51 -9.49 -5.64
CA GLU A 137 -19.38 -10.22 -4.72
C GLU A 137 -18.79 -11.62 -4.49
N GLN A 138 -18.77 -12.08 -3.24
CA GLN A 138 -18.47 -13.48 -2.96
C GLN A 138 -19.64 -14.31 -3.47
N HIS A 139 -19.48 -14.94 -4.61
CA HIS A 139 -20.27 -16.10 -4.99
C HIS A 139 -19.84 -17.25 -4.10
N SER A 140 -20.50 -17.38 -2.96
CA SER A 140 -20.44 -18.55 -2.08
C SER A 140 -21.52 -19.50 -2.48
#